data_2498b5916f6b0d2dada94719495892b4
#
_entry.id   2498b5916f6b0d2dada94719495892b4
#
_cell.length_a   1.000
_cell.length_b   1.000
_cell.length_c   1.000
_cell.angle_alpha   90.00
_cell.angle_beta   90.00
_cell.angle_gamma   90.00
#
_symmetry.space_group_name_H-M   'P 1'
#
loop_
_entity.id
_entity.type
_entity.pdbx_description
1 polymer ?
#
loop_
_entity_poly.entity_id
_entity_poly.type
_entity_poly.pdbx_seq_one_letter_code
_entity_poly.pdbx_strand_id
1 'polypeptide(L)'
;MGENVKILDSIHEPDQYDIDDSMILPPLSPEEAAKVEIVRGPNIKFLPVPEPPQETLVAPISLKARDNVSTDDITPASAEFSSMRSNIPLMSQYCYHRYDPEFAARAKEMGQSIIIGGENYGQGSSREHAAINPMYLGVKAVIAKSIARIHKGNLVNHGVIPMLFEDGADYDRLEQTDELHIDNLREQIAARRVQITDKTKGCSFWVKLELTDKEIEVYQRKRRNKNEHHRNERLKNRHTT
;
A
#
# COMPACT_ATOMS: atom_id res chain seq x y z
N MET A 1 43.45 21.82 21.77
CA MET A 1 42.19 21.92 22.53
C MET A 1 41.30 22.87 21.74
N GLY A 2 40.27 22.37 21.07
CA GLY A 2 39.35 23.23 20.34
C GLY A 2 38.47 24.00 21.32
N GLU A 3 38.46 25.31 21.20
CA GLU A 3 37.50 26.13 21.90
C GLU A 3 36.09 25.72 21.46
N ASN A 4 35.25 25.32 22.39
CA ASN A 4 33.83 25.14 22.17
C ASN A 4 33.22 26.51 21.86
N VAL A 5 33.18 26.88 20.60
CA VAL A 5 32.44 28.07 20.16
C VAL A 5 30.96 27.74 20.40
N LYS A 6 30.36 28.43 21.37
CA LYS A 6 28.92 28.39 21.61
C LYS A 6 28.24 29.16 20.48
N ILE A 7 27.99 28.48 19.38
CA ILE A 7 27.36 29.08 18.18
C ILE A 7 26.04 29.78 18.56
N LEU A 8 25.31 29.24 19.53
CA LEU A 8 24.04 29.84 19.99
C LEU A 8 24.22 31.25 20.60
N ASP A 9 25.36 31.54 21.23
CA ASP A 9 25.62 32.85 21.83
C ASP A 9 25.96 33.93 20.78
N SER A 10 26.21 33.54 19.54
CA SER A 10 26.50 34.42 18.40
C SER A 10 25.32 34.63 17.46
N ILE A 11 24.20 33.93 17.68
CA ILE A 11 23.00 34.11 16.89
C ILE A 11 22.14 35.19 17.52
N HIS A 12 22.05 36.33 16.86
CA HIS A 12 21.11 37.38 17.20
C HIS A 12 19.86 37.22 16.37
N GLU A 13 18.73 37.02 17.03
CA GLU A 13 17.44 37.04 16.37
C GLU A 13 17.17 38.48 15.92
N PRO A 14 16.81 38.70 14.64
CA PRO A 14 16.51 40.06 14.18
C PRO A 14 15.22 40.55 14.85
N ASP A 15 15.20 41.85 15.19
CA ASP A 15 14.03 42.51 15.82
C ASP A 15 12.77 42.42 14.93
N GLN A 16 12.95 42.28 13.61
CA GLN A 16 11.89 42.14 12.64
C GLN A 16 12.36 41.28 11.46
N TYR A 17 11.52 40.35 11.05
CA TYR A 17 11.73 39.58 9.83
C TYR A 17 11.07 40.32 8.66
N ASP A 18 11.78 40.45 7.55
CA ASP A 18 11.19 40.90 6.29
C ASP A 18 10.48 39.71 5.63
N ILE A 19 9.18 39.62 5.84
CA ILE A 19 8.34 38.54 5.36
C ILE A 19 7.50 39.08 4.21
N ASP A 20 7.77 38.58 3.01
CA ASP A 20 6.88 38.77 1.85
C ASP A 20 5.85 37.64 1.83
N ASP A 21 4.65 37.92 2.27
CA ASP A 21 3.50 36.99 2.24
C ASP A 21 2.57 37.22 1.06
N SER A 22 2.94 38.08 0.10
CA SER A 22 2.14 38.40 -1.08
C SER A 22 1.75 37.17 -1.93
N MET A 23 2.55 36.09 -1.82
CA MET A 23 2.28 34.81 -2.49
C MET A 23 1.43 33.84 -1.67
N ILE A 24 1.09 34.18 -0.45
CA ILE A 24 0.25 33.36 0.43
C ILE A 24 -1.22 33.71 0.15
N LEU A 25 -1.91 32.74 -0.49
CA LEU A 25 -3.34 32.88 -0.70
C LEU A 25 -4.09 32.38 0.54
N PRO A 26 -4.89 33.22 1.20
CA PRO A 26 -5.71 32.77 2.33
C PRO A 26 -6.75 31.76 1.85
N PRO A 27 -7.20 30.85 2.72
CA PRO A 27 -8.30 29.94 2.38
C PRO A 27 -9.56 30.74 2.06
N LEU A 28 -10.32 30.27 1.06
CA LEU A 28 -11.62 30.84 0.72
C LEU A 28 -12.61 30.68 1.89
N SER A 29 -13.59 31.56 1.96
CA SER A 29 -14.72 31.36 2.87
C SER A 29 -15.43 30.04 2.57
N PRO A 30 -16.11 29.39 3.55
CA PRO A 30 -16.83 28.14 3.31
C PRO A 30 -17.85 28.22 2.16
N GLU A 31 -18.48 29.41 1.97
CA GLU A 31 -19.46 29.65 0.90
C GLU A 31 -18.81 29.71 -0.49
N GLU A 32 -17.64 30.35 -0.58
CA GLU A 32 -16.86 30.41 -1.82
C GLU A 32 -16.21 29.06 -2.14
N ALA A 33 -15.64 28.39 -1.14
CA ALA A 33 -15.04 27.08 -1.30
C ALA A 33 -16.04 26.03 -1.80
N ALA A 34 -17.31 26.13 -1.38
CA ALA A 34 -18.37 25.22 -1.83
C ALA A 34 -18.71 25.37 -3.33
N LYS A 35 -18.36 26.50 -3.93
CA LYS A 35 -18.62 26.79 -5.36
C LYS A 35 -17.44 26.41 -6.26
N VAL A 36 -16.28 26.07 -5.67
CA VAL A 36 -15.07 25.72 -6.44
C VAL A 36 -15.25 24.34 -7.07
N GLU A 37 -15.19 24.29 -8.39
CA GLU A 37 -15.16 23.04 -9.15
C GLU A 37 -13.73 22.48 -9.14
N ILE A 38 -13.60 21.18 -8.78
CA ILE A 38 -12.32 20.49 -8.80
C ILE A 38 -12.02 20.03 -10.22
N VAL A 39 -11.13 20.75 -10.91
CA VAL A 39 -10.65 20.37 -12.24
C VAL A 39 -9.39 19.51 -12.10
N ARG A 40 -9.45 18.26 -12.57
CA ARG A 40 -8.31 17.34 -12.57
C ARG A 40 -7.66 17.28 -13.94
N GLY A 41 -6.33 17.29 -13.97
CA GLY A 41 -5.58 17.03 -15.20
C GLY A 41 -5.86 15.61 -15.73
N PRO A 42 -5.58 15.34 -17.02
CA PRO A 42 -5.95 14.09 -17.70
C PRO A 42 -5.29 12.85 -17.08
N ASN A 43 -4.12 13.01 -16.47
CA ASN A 43 -3.37 11.92 -15.81
C ASN A 43 -3.72 11.73 -14.33
N ILE A 44 -4.60 12.56 -13.76
CA ILE A 44 -5.00 12.44 -12.35
C ILE A 44 -6.27 11.61 -12.28
N LYS A 45 -6.17 10.40 -11.76
CA LYS A 45 -7.29 9.48 -11.55
C LYS A 45 -7.63 9.36 -10.07
N PHE A 46 -8.85 8.90 -9.77
CA PHE A 46 -9.21 8.61 -8.40
C PHE A 46 -8.30 7.52 -7.81
N LEU A 47 -7.87 7.75 -6.58
CA LEU A 47 -7.08 6.78 -5.84
C LEU A 47 -7.96 5.55 -5.55
N PRO A 48 -7.49 4.33 -5.85
CA PRO A 48 -8.23 3.13 -5.50
C PRO A 48 -8.30 3.00 -3.97
N VAL A 49 -9.48 2.68 -3.46
CA VAL A 49 -9.69 2.46 -2.03
C VAL A 49 -9.61 0.97 -1.76
N PRO A 50 -8.74 0.52 -0.84
CA PRO A 50 -8.64 -0.89 -0.49
C PRO A 50 -9.94 -1.40 0.13
N GLU A 51 -10.28 -2.64 -0.17
CA GLU A 51 -11.41 -3.32 0.47
C GLU A 51 -10.93 -4.02 1.75
N PRO A 52 -11.75 -4.03 2.80
CA PRO A 52 -11.44 -4.82 3.99
C PRO A 52 -11.26 -6.30 3.62
N PRO A 53 -10.38 -7.03 4.33
CA PRO A 53 -10.19 -8.45 4.07
C PRO A 53 -11.51 -9.22 4.27
N GLN A 54 -11.71 -10.21 3.41
CA GLN A 54 -12.82 -11.16 3.53
C GLN A 54 -12.57 -12.09 4.71
N GLU A 55 -13.60 -12.81 5.14
CA GLU A 55 -13.49 -13.80 6.21
C GLU A 55 -12.67 -15.01 5.76
N THR A 56 -12.89 -15.42 4.53
CA THR A 56 -12.10 -16.46 3.86
C THR A 56 -11.39 -15.87 2.65
N LEU A 57 -10.10 -16.09 2.53
CA LEU A 57 -9.31 -15.73 1.36
C LEU A 57 -8.88 -16.99 0.62
N VAL A 58 -9.34 -17.13 -0.62
CA VAL A 58 -8.88 -18.15 -1.57
C VAL A 58 -8.22 -17.43 -2.72
N ALA A 59 -6.93 -17.63 -2.91
CA ALA A 59 -6.20 -16.90 -3.92
C ALA A 59 -4.98 -17.68 -4.43
N PRO A 60 -4.74 -17.66 -5.75
CA PRO A 60 -3.53 -18.23 -6.33
C PRO A 60 -2.31 -17.36 -6.06
N ILE A 61 -1.14 -17.96 -6.11
CA ILE A 61 0.15 -17.26 -6.09
C ILE A 61 0.40 -16.63 -7.46
N SER A 62 0.32 -15.30 -7.54
CA SER A 62 0.59 -14.57 -8.78
C SER A 62 2.07 -14.42 -9.11
N LEU A 63 2.92 -14.46 -8.08
CA LEU A 63 4.37 -14.32 -8.21
C LEU A 63 5.09 -15.04 -7.08
N LYS A 64 6.10 -15.83 -7.40
CA LYS A 64 7.14 -16.27 -6.46
C LYS A 64 8.41 -15.47 -6.73
N ALA A 65 8.68 -14.51 -5.88
CA ALA A 65 9.77 -13.55 -6.00
C ALA A 65 10.99 -14.01 -5.19
N ARG A 66 12.19 -13.83 -5.73
CA ARG A 66 13.47 -14.12 -5.09
C ARG A 66 13.76 -13.19 -3.91
N ASP A 67 14.90 -13.38 -3.26
CA ASP A 67 15.44 -12.47 -2.26
C ASP A 67 15.78 -11.09 -2.85
N ASN A 68 15.72 -10.07 -1.99
CA ASN A 68 16.13 -8.68 -2.29
C ASN A 68 15.36 -8.02 -3.44
N VAL A 69 14.09 -8.37 -3.62
CA VAL A 69 13.23 -7.64 -4.55
C VAL A 69 13.06 -6.22 -4.04
N SER A 70 13.47 -5.25 -4.86
CA SER A 70 13.41 -3.83 -4.53
C SER A 70 12.06 -3.22 -4.87
N THR A 71 11.78 -2.06 -4.29
CA THR A 71 10.61 -1.25 -4.70
C THR A 71 10.69 -0.80 -6.15
N ASP A 72 11.91 -0.72 -6.75
CA ASP A 72 12.10 -0.46 -8.18
C ASP A 72 11.74 -1.65 -9.06
N ASP A 73 11.97 -2.87 -8.58
CA ASP A 73 11.53 -4.08 -9.26
C ASP A 73 10.00 -4.17 -9.25
N ILE A 74 9.36 -3.80 -8.13
CA ILE A 74 7.90 -3.84 -7.99
C ILE A 74 7.25 -2.76 -8.85
N THR A 75 7.77 -1.53 -8.81
CA THR A 75 7.21 -0.40 -9.56
C THR A 75 8.33 0.49 -10.07
N PRO A 76 8.48 0.62 -11.39
CA PRO A 76 9.53 1.43 -11.97
C PRO A 76 9.38 2.91 -11.61
N ALA A 77 10.51 3.61 -11.43
CA ALA A 77 10.54 5.00 -10.95
C ALA A 77 11.42 5.92 -11.82
N SER A 78 11.68 5.54 -13.07
CA SER A 78 12.40 6.41 -14.00
C SER A 78 11.58 7.67 -14.35
N ALA A 79 12.22 8.64 -14.98
CA ALA A 79 11.60 9.88 -15.44
C ALA A 79 10.38 9.62 -16.34
N GLU A 80 10.42 8.58 -17.15
CA GLU A 80 9.34 8.13 -18.01
C GLU A 80 8.04 7.87 -17.25
N PHE A 81 8.14 7.23 -16.08
CA PHE A 81 6.99 6.88 -15.25
C PHE A 81 6.53 8.01 -14.32
N SER A 82 7.32 9.09 -14.20
CA SER A 82 7.02 10.21 -13.28
C SER A 82 5.70 10.89 -13.62
N SER A 83 5.38 11.06 -14.89
CA SER A 83 4.14 11.69 -15.36
C SER A 83 2.88 10.84 -15.09
N MET A 84 3.04 9.53 -14.87
CA MET A 84 1.93 8.57 -14.67
C MET A 84 1.61 8.30 -13.21
N ARG A 85 2.38 8.84 -12.25
CA ARG A 85 2.26 8.51 -10.81
C ARG A 85 0.86 8.70 -10.24
N SER A 86 0.12 9.68 -10.70
CA SER A 86 -1.26 9.94 -10.27
C SER A 86 -2.30 9.12 -11.03
N ASN A 87 -1.86 8.23 -11.93
CA ASN A 87 -2.72 7.35 -12.70
C ASN A 87 -2.43 5.89 -12.36
N ILE A 88 -2.93 5.43 -11.21
CA ILE A 88 -2.68 4.08 -10.70
C ILE A 88 -3.12 2.99 -11.71
N PRO A 89 -4.28 3.09 -12.39
CA PRO A 89 -4.67 2.12 -13.42
C PRO A 89 -3.64 1.94 -14.54
N LEU A 90 -3.00 3.04 -14.96
CA LEU A 90 -1.95 2.98 -15.98
C LEU A 90 -0.64 2.49 -15.39
N MET A 91 -0.24 3.04 -14.22
CA MET A 91 1.02 2.70 -13.56
C MET A 91 1.10 1.23 -13.15
N SER A 92 -0.03 0.64 -12.74
CA SER A 92 -0.09 -0.77 -12.32
C SER A 92 0.23 -1.76 -13.42
N GLN A 93 0.05 -1.39 -14.69
CA GLN A 93 0.39 -2.23 -15.84
C GLN A 93 1.91 -2.50 -15.95
N TYR A 94 2.72 -1.68 -15.29
CA TYR A 94 4.17 -1.81 -15.26
C TYR A 94 4.69 -2.46 -13.96
N CYS A 95 3.80 -3.01 -13.13
CA CYS A 95 4.20 -3.77 -11.95
C CYS A 95 5.09 -4.94 -12.35
N TYR A 96 6.26 -5.04 -11.70
CA TYR A 96 7.29 -6.05 -11.97
C TYR A 96 7.77 -6.11 -13.42
N HIS A 97 7.52 -5.09 -14.24
CA HIS A 97 7.81 -5.08 -15.67
C HIS A 97 9.23 -5.54 -16.04
N ARG A 98 10.23 -5.21 -15.20
CA ARG A 98 11.62 -5.65 -15.39
C ARG A 98 11.92 -7.02 -14.82
N TYR A 99 11.12 -7.48 -13.89
CA TYR A 99 11.30 -8.73 -13.15
C TYR A 99 10.51 -9.87 -13.79
N ASP A 100 9.24 -9.62 -14.04
CA ASP A 100 8.27 -10.54 -14.65
C ASP A 100 7.28 -9.70 -15.49
N PRO A 101 7.54 -9.49 -16.78
CA PRO A 101 6.71 -8.65 -17.65
C PRO A 101 5.24 -9.07 -17.74
N GLU A 102 4.94 -10.34 -17.46
CA GLU A 102 3.58 -10.88 -17.56
C GLU A 102 2.79 -10.76 -16.23
N PHE A 103 3.46 -10.35 -15.15
CA PHE A 103 2.84 -10.27 -13.83
C PHE A 103 1.54 -9.46 -13.83
N ALA A 104 1.54 -8.26 -14.39
CA ALA A 104 0.39 -7.35 -14.34
C ALA A 104 -0.84 -7.95 -15.04
N ALA A 105 -0.64 -8.59 -16.21
CA ALA A 105 -1.72 -9.26 -16.94
C ALA A 105 -2.24 -10.45 -16.14
N ARG A 106 -1.35 -11.30 -15.66
CA ARG A 106 -1.68 -12.51 -14.87
C ARG A 106 -2.40 -12.15 -13.57
N ALA A 107 -1.92 -11.20 -12.79
CA ALA A 107 -2.56 -10.80 -11.54
C ALA A 107 -3.96 -10.22 -11.78
N LYS A 108 -4.13 -9.44 -12.85
CA LYS A 108 -5.43 -8.90 -13.24
C LYS A 108 -6.42 -9.99 -13.66
N GLU A 109 -5.98 -10.99 -14.40
CA GLU A 109 -6.79 -12.15 -14.81
C GLU A 109 -7.24 -12.99 -13.60
N MET A 110 -6.35 -13.20 -12.63
CA MET A 110 -6.65 -13.89 -11.38
C MET A 110 -7.69 -13.14 -10.52
N GLY A 111 -7.81 -11.81 -10.67
CA GLY A 111 -8.73 -10.96 -9.93
C GLY A 111 -8.36 -10.76 -8.46
N GLN A 112 -7.93 -11.82 -7.76
CA GLN A 112 -7.30 -11.75 -6.44
C GLN A 112 -6.14 -12.73 -6.38
N SER A 113 -5.05 -12.32 -5.70
CA SER A 113 -3.84 -13.12 -5.65
C SER A 113 -2.98 -12.85 -4.42
N ILE A 114 -1.97 -13.70 -4.23
CA ILE A 114 -0.96 -13.58 -3.19
C ILE A 114 0.42 -13.55 -3.86
N ILE A 115 1.32 -12.73 -3.34
CA ILE A 115 2.73 -12.71 -3.74
C ILE A 115 3.54 -13.45 -2.67
N ILE A 116 4.44 -14.32 -3.11
CA ILE A 116 5.44 -14.96 -2.26
C ILE A 116 6.78 -14.25 -2.48
N GLY A 117 7.39 -13.78 -1.40
CA GLY A 117 8.68 -13.09 -1.40
C GLY A 117 9.77 -13.87 -0.67
N GLY A 118 11.01 -13.67 -1.09
CA GLY A 118 12.19 -14.15 -0.35
C GLY A 118 12.57 -13.22 0.80
N GLU A 119 13.86 -13.15 1.11
CA GLU A 119 14.40 -12.25 2.11
C GLU A 119 14.38 -10.79 1.63
N ASN A 120 14.18 -9.87 2.58
CA ASN A 120 14.30 -8.42 2.36
C ASN A 120 13.42 -7.91 1.21
N TYR A 121 12.20 -8.43 1.12
CA TYR A 121 11.23 -8.04 0.09
C TYR A 121 10.80 -6.58 0.24
N GLY A 122 10.78 -5.82 -0.88
CA GLY A 122 10.39 -4.41 -0.91
C GLY A 122 11.46 -3.46 -0.37
N GLN A 123 12.74 -3.88 -0.38
CA GLN A 123 13.87 -3.04 0.01
C GLN A 123 14.04 -1.83 -0.93
N GLY A 124 14.81 -0.83 -0.51
CA GLY A 124 15.14 0.35 -1.30
C GLY A 124 14.31 1.58 -0.93
N SER A 125 13.91 2.37 -1.93
CA SER A 125 13.24 3.65 -1.72
C SER A 125 11.84 3.52 -1.12
N SER A 126 11.46 4.51 -0.30
CA SER A 126 10.09 4.61 0.24
C SER A 126 9.10 4.97 -0.88
N ARG A 127 8.34 3.97 -1.36
CA ARG A 127 7.36 4.14 -2.45
C ARG A 127 6.05 3.47 -2.15
N GLU A 128 5.01 4.28 -2.01
CA GLU A 128 3.64 3.79 -1.85
C GLU A 128 3.16 3.02 -3.10
N HIS A 129 3.64 3.42 -4.29
CA HIS A 129 3.29 2.76 -5.56
C HIS A 129 3.67 1.27 -5.58
N ALA A 130 4.73 0.88 -4.86
CA ALA A 130 5.10 -0.52 -4.72
C ALA A 130 4.09 -1.35 -3.89
N ALA A 131 3.16 -0.70 -3.19
CA ALA A 131 2.07 -1.36 -2.50
C ALA A 131 0.71 -1.13 -3.20
N ILE A 132 0.42 0.11 -3.63
CA ILE A 132 -0.88 0.44 -4.22
C ILE A 132 -1.07 -0.17 -5.62
N ASN A 133 -0.02 -0.29 -6.42
CA ASN A 133 -0.14 -0.87 -7.76
C ASN A 133 -0.44 -2.37 -7.72
N PRO A 134 0.29 -3.22 -6.95
CA PRO A 134 -0.12 -4.62 -6.76
C PRO A 134 -1.52 -4.75 -6.16
N MET A 135 -1.88 -3.92 -5.17
CA MET A 135 -3.22 -3.90 -4.59
C MET A 135 -4.28 -3.64 -5.66
N TYR A 136 -4.05 -2.67 -6.55
CA TYR A 136 -4.97 -2.36 -7.65
C TYR A 136 -5.15 -3.54 -8.62
N LEU A 137 -4.11 -4.35 -8.83
CA LEU A 137 -4.14 -5.57 -9.63
C LEU A 137 -4.79 -6.77 -8.89
N GLY A 138 -5.25 -6.59 -7.66
CA GLY A 138 -5.94 -7.62 -6.91
C GLY A 138 -5.08 -8.37 -5.89
N VAL A 139 -3.82 -7.98 -5.67
CA VAL A 139 -2.98 -8.59 -4.64
C VAL A 139 -3.57 -8.30 -3.26
N LYS A 140 -3.85 -9.35 -2.48
CA LYS A 140 -4.46 -9.29 -1.13
C LYS A 140 -3.45 -9.46 -0.02
N ALA A 141 -2.40 -10.22 -0.26
CA ALA A 141 -1.35 -10.47 0.73
C ALA A 141 0.02 -10.62 0.08
N VAL A 142 1.05 -10.34 0.85
CA VAL A 142 2.44 -10.68 0.57
C VAL A 142 2.92 -11.58 1.70
N ILE A 143 3.41 -12.77 1.37
CA ILE A 143 4.02 -13.70 2.31
C ILE A 143 5.50 -13.79 1.96
N ALA A 144 6.39 -13.43 2.89
CA ALA A 144 7.82 -13.39 2.61
C ALA A 144 8.65 -13.95 3.77
N LYS A 145 9.91 -14.28 3.50
CA LYS A 145 10.88 -14.62 4.56
C LYS A 145 11.14 -13.40 5.45
N SER A 146 11.31 -12.23 4.85
CA SER A 146 11.34 -10.94 5.55
C SER A 146 10.88 -9.80 4.64
N ILE A 147 10.34 -8.72 5.22
CA ILE A 147 9.81 -7.55 4.49
C ILE A 147 10.48 -6.29 5.02
N ALA A 148 10.95 -5.43 4.13
CA ALA A 148 11.53 -4.15 4.48
C ALA A 148 10.53 -3.28 5.26
N ARG A 149 10.98 -2.68 6.38
CA ARG A 149 10.14 -1.98 7.35
C ARG A 149 9.20 -0.93 6.73
N ILE A 150 9.71 -0.09 5.85
CA ILE A 150 8.90 0.97 5.22
C ILE A 150 7.87 0.35 4.28
N HIS A 151 8.28 -0.65 3.51
CA HIS A 151 7.38 -1.33 2.57
C HIS A 151 6.26 -2.07 3.31
N LYS A 152 6.54 -2.71 4.45
CA LYS A 152 5.53 -3.31 5.33
C LYS A 152 4.44 -2.30 5.71
N GLY A 153 4.84 -1.10 6.16
CA GLY A 153 3.89 -0.02 6.46
C GLY A 153 3.06 0.41 5.26
N ASN A 154 3.66 0.51 4.08
CA ASN A 154 2.93 0.83 2.85
C ASN A 154 1.93 -0.26 2.47
N LEU A 155 2.28 -1.54 2.59
CA LEU A 155 1.35 -2.65 2.36
C LEU A 155 0.11 -2.53 3.26
N VAL A 156 0.32 -2.31 4.58
CA VAL A 156 -0.76 -2.13 5.56
C VAL A 156 -1.66 -0.94 5.17
N ASN A 157 -1.07 0.20 4.84
CA ASN A 157 -1.81 1.41 4.47
C ASN A 157 -2.71 1.20 3.25
N HIS A 158 -2.34 0.31 2.36
CA HIS A 158 -3.11 -0.04 1.16
C HIS A 158 -3.90 -1.35 1.30
N GLY A 159 -4.04 -1.87 2.52
CA GLY A 159 -4.89 -3.04 2.80
C GLY A 159 -4.35 -4.37 2.27
N VAL A 160 -3.07 -4.41 1.86
CA VAL A 160 -2.36 -5.64 1.53
C VAL A 160 -1.76 -6.22 2.80
N ILE A 161 -2.01 -7.48 3.09
CA ILE A 161 -1.62 -8.11 4.36
C ILE A 161 -0.17 -8.59 4.29
N PRO A 162 0.78 -8.00 5.06
CA PRO A 162 2.16 -8.46 5.12
C PRO A 162 2.28 -9.61 6.12
N MET A 163 2.69 -10.77 5.65
CA MET A 163 2.86 -12.00 6.42
C MET A 163 4.30 -12.48 6.32
N LEU A 164 4.83 -13.07 7.38
CA LEU A 164 6.17 -13.63 7.41
C LEU A 164 6.10 -15.14 7.65
N PHE A 165 6.84 -15.92 6.90
CA PHE A 165 6.98 -17.35 7.18
C PHE A 165 7.50 -17.58 8.61
N GLU A 166 6.90 -18.52 9.35
CA GLU A 166 7.47 -18.99 10.61
C GLU A 166 8.66 -19.93 10.36
N ASP A 167 8.55 -20.78 9.35
CA ASP A 167 9.64 -21.61 8.83
C ASP A 167 9.99 -21.14 7.40
N GLY A 168 11.21 -20.67 7.21
CA GLY A 168 11.69 -20.24 5.90
C GLY A 168 11.72 -21.35 4.84
N ALA A 169 11.72 -22.63 5.24
CA ALA A 169 11.66 -23.77 4.33
C ALA A 169 10.30 -23.89 3.61
N ASP A 170 9.25 -23.32 4.19
CA ASP A 170 7.93 -23.30 3.54
C ASP A 170 7.94 -22.52 2.22
N TYR A 171 8.79 -21.48 2.11
CA TYR A 171 8.99 -20.76 0.86
C TYR A 171 9.39 -21.68 -0.30
N ASP A 172 10.28 -22.64 -0.04
CA ASP A 172 10.83 -23.49 -1.10
C ASP A 172 9.78 -24.47 -1.66
N ARG A 173 8.78 -24.83 -0.85
CA ARG A 173 7.68 -25.73 -1.21
C ARG A 173 6.61 -25.10 -2.09
N LEU A 174 6.47 -23.78 -2.05
CA LEU A 174 5.43 -23.06 -2.79
C LEU A 174 5.88 -22.78 -4.23
N GLU A 175 4.93 -22.80 -5.15
CA GLU A 175 5.15 -22.48 -6.56
C GLU A 175 4.14 -21.43 -7.05
N GLN A 176 4.52 -20.75 -8.12
CA GLN A 176 3.59 -19.84 -8.79
C GLN A 176 2.38 -20.65 -9.29
N THR A 177 1.19 -20.08 -9.14
CA THR A 177 -0.13 -20.68 -9.42
C THR A 177 -0.68 -21.64 -8.36
N ASP A 178 0.09 -22.02 -7.31
CA ASP A 178 -0.48 -22.76 -6.19
C ASP A 178 -1.65 -21.97 -5.58
N GLU A 179 -2.74 -22.66 -5.25
CA GLU A 179 -3.93 -22.05 -4.64
C GLU A 179 -3.84 -22.11 -3.12
N LEU A 180 -3.79 -20.95 -2.50
CA LEU A 180 -3.73 -20.79 -1.05
C LEU A 180 -5.10 -20.48 -0.48
N HIS A 181 -5.42 -21.12 0.64
CA HIS A 181 -6.69 -21.03 1.35
C HIS A 181 -6.46 -20.60 2.79
N ILE A 182 -7.16 -19.54 3.23
CA ILE A 182 -7.09 -19.00 4.58
C ILE A 182 -8.52 -18.77 5.08
N ASP A 183 -8.93 -19.52 6.10
CA ASP A 183 -10.20 -19.36 6.78
C ASP A 183 -10.07 -18.45 8.01
N ASN A 184 -11.19 -17.87 8.47
CA ASN A 184 -11.24 -17.01 9.65
C ASN A 184 -10.14 -15.93 9.65
N LEU A 185 -9.87 -15.35 8.47
CA LEU A 185 -8.71 -14.48 8.24
C LEU A 185 -8.66 -13.31 9.22
N ARG A 186 -9.78 -12.68 9.53
CA ARG A 186 -9.81 -11.52 10.45
C ARG A 186 -9.45 -11.90 11.88
N GLU A 187 -9.93 -13.04 12.36
CA GLU A 187 -9.59 -13.56 13.67
C GLU A 187 -8.12 -13.90 13.77
N GLN A 188 -7.59 -14.56 12.73
CA GLN A 188 -6.18 -14.92 12.64
C GLN A 188 -5.26 -13.70 12.53
N ILE A 189 -5.68 -12.62 11.83
CA ILE A 189 -4.96 -11.35 11.82
C ILE A 189 -4.91 -10.74 13.23
N ALA A 190 -6.02 -10.78 13.97
CA ALA A 190 -6.06 -10.29 15.35
C ALA A 190 -5.13 -11.10 16.28
N ALA A 191 -5.04 -12.41 16.05
CA ALA A 191 -4.13 -13.30 16.74
C ALA A 191 -2.65 -13.16 16.28
N ARG A 192 -2.38 -12.38 15.22
CA ARG A 192 -1.06 -12.19 14.59
C ARG A 192 -0.40 -13.48 14.10
N ARG A 193 -1.18 -14.52 13.86
CA ARG A 193 -0.72 -15.81 13.39
C ARG A 193 -1.76 -16.43 12.48
N VAL A 194 -1.36 -16.80 11.28
CA VAL A 194 -2.27 -17.29 10.25
C VAL A 194 -1.85 -18.66 9.77
N GLN A 195 -2.80 -19.59 9.76
CA GLN A 195 -2.62 -20.89 9.11
C GLN A 195 -3.06 -20.79 7.66
N ILE A 196 -2.20 -21.23 6.77
CA ILE A 196 -2.44 -21.23 5.33
C ILE A 196 -2.40 -22.65 4.83
N THR A 197 -3.41 -23.02 4.03
CA THR A 197 -3.48 -24.32 3.38
C THR A 197 -3.21 -24.14 1.90
N ASP A 198 -2.18 -24.79 1.39
CA ASP A 198 -1.95 -24.96 -0.04
C ASP A 198 -2.85 -26.10 -0.52
N LYS A 199 -3.89 -25.77 -1.27
CA LYS A 199 -4.86 -26.74 -1.81
C LYS A 199 -4.29 -27.52 -2.98
N THR A 200 -3.35 -26.93 -3.71
CA THR A 200 -2.70 -27.59 -4.86
C THR A 200 -1.83 -28.76 -4.39
N LYS A 201 -1.11 -28.57 -3.30
CA LYS A 201 -0.15 -29.58 -2.77
C LYS A 201 -0.69 -30.35 -1.56
N GLY A 202 -1.85 -29.96 -1.01
CA GLY A 202 -2.47 -30.62 0.13
C GLY A 202 -1.69 -30.50 1.44
N CYS A 203 -0.95 -29.40 1.62
CA CYS A 203 -0.17 -29.13 2.82
C CYS A 203 -0.58 -27.82 3.49
N SER A 204 -0.19 -27.62 4.75
CA SER A 204 -0.44 -26.40 5.49
C SER A 204 0.83 -25.90 6.14
N PHE A 205 0.93 -24.59 6.33
CA PHE A 205 2.05 -23.93 6.99
C PHE A 205 1.56 -22.73 7.80
N TRP A 206 2.44 -22.21 8.66
CA TRP A 206 2.12 -21.07 9.51
C TRP A 206 2.92 -19.84 9.11
N VAL A 207 2.25 -18.71 9.20
CA VAL A 207 2.86 -17.38 9.05
C VAL A 207 2.53 -16.50 10.24
N LYS A 208 3.42 -15.58 10.57
CA LYS A 208 3.23 -14.57 11.60
C LYS A 208 3.00 -13.19 11.00
N LEU A 209 2.31 -12.31 11.75
CA LEU A 209 2.14 -10.91 11.40
C LEU A 209 2.80 -10.03 12.47
N GLU A 210 3.80 -9.27 12.07
CA GLU A 210 4.46 -8.29 12.94
C GLU A 210 3.74 -6.94 12.83
N LEU A 211 2.50 -6.89 13.31
CA LEU A 211 1.63 -5.73 13.27
C LEU A 211 1.40 -5.14 14.67
N THR A 212 1.33 -3.82 14.76
CA THR A 212 0.85 -3.11 15.95
C THR A 212 -0.67 -3.19 16.05
N ASP A 213 -1.23 -2.88 17.23
CA ASP A 213 -2.69 -2.87 17.42
C ASP A 213 -3.40 -1.91 16.45
N LYS A 214 -2.80 -0.74 16.18
CA LYS A 214 -3.33 0.24 15.21
C LYS A 214 -3.34 -0.29 13.78
N GLU A 215 -2.33 -1.05 13.39
CA GLU A 215 -2.27 -1.68 12.06
C GLU A 215 -3.31 -2.81 11.95
N ILE A 216 -3.55 -3.57 13.02
CA ILE A 216 -4.61 -4.59 13.05
C ILE A 216 -5.99 -3.94 12.86
N GLU A 217 -6.25 -2.79 13.50
CA GLU A 217 -7.51 -2.06 13.33
C GLU A 217 -7.81 -1.72 11.86
N VAL A 218 -6.79 -1.50 11.01
CA VAL A 218 -6.98 -1.25 9.57
C VAL A 218 -7.73 -2.41 8.92
N TYR A 219 -7.39 -3.64 9.27
CA TYR A 219 -8.02 -4.85 8.72
C TYR A 219 -9.34 -5.21 9.38
N GLN A 220 -9.58 -4.74 10.61
CA GLN A 220 -10.83 -5.00 11.36
C GLN A 220 -11.95 -4.02 11.02
N ARG A 221 -11.66 -2.92 10.34
CA ARG A 221 -12.67 -1.93 9.93
C ARG A 221 -13.69 -2.57 9.00
N LYS A 222 -14.97 -2.48 9.38
CA LYS A 222 -16.08 -2.87 8.50
C LYS A 222 -16.09 -1.94 7.28
N ARG A 223 -16.45 -2.47 6.12
CA ARG A 223 -16.65 -1.69 4.88
C ARG A 223 -17.51 -0.48 5.21
N ARG A 224 -16.97 0.74 5.12
CA ARG A 224 -17.79 1.95 5.15
C ARG A 224 -18.74 1.85 3.97
N ASN A 225 -20.05 1.88 4.24
CA ASN A 225 -21.07 1.80 3.20
C ASN A 225 -20.77 2.86 2.14
N LYS A 226 -20.54 2.46 0.89
CA LYS A 226 -20.36 3.39 -0.25
C LYS A 226 -21.50 4.41 -0.29
N ASN A 227 -22.67 4.06 0.23
CA ASN A 227 -23.82 4.93 0.36
C ASN A 227 -23.66 6.08 1.38
N GLU A 228 -22.75 5.98 2.37
CA GLU A 228 -22.55 7.08 3.33
C GLU A 228 -21.74 8.22 2.72
N HIS A 229 -20.79 7.94 1.81
CA HIS A 229 -20.04 9.00 1.13
C HIS A 229 -20.95 9.76 0.15
N HIS A 230 -21.74 9.05 -0.65
CA HIS A 230 -22.76 9.66 -1.52
C HIS A 230 -23.94 10.25 -0.75
N ARG A 231 -24.27 9.73 0.44
CA ARG A 231 -25.31 10.30 1.30
C ARG A 231 -24.84 11.59 1.95
N ASN A 232 -23.59 11.69 2.38
CA ASN A 232 -23.01 12.92 2.90
C ASN A 232 -22.81 13.97 1.80
N GLU A 233 -22.50 13.60 0.58
CA GLU A 233 -22.50 14.51 -0.58
C GLU A 233 -23.91 14.96 -0.93
N ARG A 234 -24.92 14.07 -0.92
CA ARG A 234 -26.33 14.42 -1.18
C ARG A 234 -26.97 15.23 -0.04
N LEU A 235 -26.55 15.02 1.22
CA LEU A 235 -27.02 15.84 2.34
C LEU A 235 -26.38 17.23 2.34
N LYS A 236 -25.13 17.37 1.92
CA LYS A 236 -24.51 18.68 1.69
C LYS A 236 -25.21 19.46 0.56
N ASN A 237 -25.69 18.77 -0.47
CA ASN A 237 -26.41 19.39 -1.60
C ASN A 237 -27.92 19.63 -1.32
N ARG A 238 -28.48 19.14 -0.20
CA ARG A 238 -29.89 19.38 0.18
C ARG A 238 -30.10 20.55 1.14
N HIS A 239 -29.06 21.16 1.64
CA HIS A 239 -29.15 22.37 2.45
C HIS A 239 -28.83 23.63 1.65
N THR A 240 -28.88 23.54 0.33
CA THR A 240 -28.71 24.66 -0.63
C THR A 240 -29.89 24.73 -1.59
N THR A 241 -31.12 24.68 -1.03
CA THR A 241 -32.38 25.18 -1.71
C THR A 241 -33.18 25.95 -0.69
#